data_40046bda90196b5fec8c7b632a25c6a9
#
_entry.id   40046bda90196b5fec8c7b632a25c6a9
#
_cell.length_a   1.000
_cell.length_b   1.000
_cell.length_c   1.000
_cell.angle_alpha   90.00
_cell.angle_beta   90.00
_cell.angle_gamma   90.00
#
_symmetry.space_group_name_H-M   'P 1'
#
loop_
_entity.id
_entity.type
_entity.pdbx_description
1 polymer ?
#
loop_
_entity_poly.entity_id
_entity_poly.type
_entity_poly.pdbx_seq_one_letter_code
_entity_poly.pdbx_strand_id
1 'polypeptide(L)'
;MKRRIALGIVGALATGAAVFGIWWWRTSPTLGVDRAAVTTEIQRLREQRDAMQAELEVAQQYSALLDRRPEGDVLIALPTPFVQRMVTGVIVGWFDKVDLHLTNLRVRKAGDVKARLSILGRRRVGNYALQLDVADLRGRLEPGAPTLTFGGDTVGIVLPVRLAHGEGRGRLAFDWDSRGLADAVCGDLSTAEQISGTVIPADYVARGRLRMSASDGGVTIDPDFPGLQLRLRIKPSPGSVRALERTLGEKGKLCNMALEKANVEERILGLVGRGFPVRIPQKFFRAVRLPISIEGTVPLAERRVDVRATPDTLVITPQALWLAASIQVHRASK
;
A
#
# COMPACT_ATOMS: atom_id res chain seq x y z
N MET A 1 -12.46 34.54 -76.29
CA MET A 1 -11.44 33.49 -76.64
C MET A 1 -10.29 33.36 -75.65
N LYS A 2 -9.81 34.40 -74.96
CA LYS A 2 -8.65 34.32 -74.03
C LYS A 2 -8.82 33.47 -72.77
N ARG A 3 -10.06 33.28 -72.23
CA ARG A 3 -10.28 32.45 -71.00
C ARG A 3 -10.21 30.95 -71.20
N ARG A 4 -10.43 30.43 -72.44
CA ARG A 4 -10.35 29.00 -72.73
C ARG A 4 -8.94 28.47 -72.91
N ILE A 5 -8.01 29.33 -73.32
CA ILE A 5 -6.60 29.00 -73.48
C ILE A 5 -5.89 28.89 -72.12
N ALA A 6 -6.25 29.79 -71.14
CA ALA A 6 -5.66 29.73 -69.80
C ALA A 6 -6.03 28.45 -69.00
N LEU A 7 -7.25 27.95 -69.20
CA LEU A 7 -7.69 26.69 -68.53
C LEU A 7 -7.00 25.44 -69.10
N GLY A 8 -6.68 25.43 -70.40
CA GLY A 8 -5.92 24.34 -71.02
C GLY A 8 -4.48 24.22 -70.52
N ILE A 9 -3.79 25.38 -70.33
CA ILE A 9 -2.42 25.40 -69.87
C ILE A 9 -2.33 24.97 -68.37
N VAL A 10 -3.25 25.37 -67.53
CA VAL A 10 -3.27 24.96 -66.08
C VAL A 10 -3.60 23.47 -65.97
N GLY A 11 -4.47 22.93 -66.81
CA GLY A 11 -4.74 21.49 -66.83
C GLY A 11 -3.53 20.62 -67.28
N ALA A 12 -2.78 21.09 -68.29
CA ALA A 12 -1.59 20.41 -68.79
C ALA A 12 -0.44 20.41 -67.76
N LEU A 13 -0.27 21.54 -67.03
CA LEU A 13 0.74 21.62 -65.97
C LEU A 13 0.40 20.73 -64.76
N ALA A 14 -0.86 20.68 -64.37
CA ALA A 14 -1.30 19.83 -63.27
C ALA A 14 -1.15 18.34 -63.56
N THR A 15 -1.50 17.88 -64.78
CA THR A 15 -1.27 16.51 -65.22
C THR A 15 0.22 16.16 -65.40
N GLY A 16 1.03 17.09 -65.87
CA GLY A 16 2.48 16.93 -65.99
C GLY A 16 3.18 16.77 -64.61
N ALA A 17 2.75 17.59 -63.62
CA ALA A 17 3.27 17.47 -62.24
C ALA A 17 2.87 16.16 -61.56
N ALA A 18 1.64 15.69 -61.78
CA ALA A 18 1.19 14.42 -61.23
C ALA A 18 1.92 13.23 -61.85
N VAL A 19 2.14 13.21 -63.16
CA VAL A 19 2.88 12.16 -63.85
C VAL A 19 4.35 12.18 -63.45
N PHE A 20 4.97 13.37 -63.33
CA PHE A 20 6.36 13.51 -62.89
C PHE A 20 6.50 13.10 -61.42
N GLY A 21 5.54 13.41 -60.54
CA GLY A 21 5.55 13.00 -59.15
C GLY A 21 5.45 11.48 -59.00
N ILE A 22 4.56 10.84 -59.78
CA ILE A 22 4.44 9.37 -59.79
C ILE A 22 5.70 8.70 -60.40
N TRP A 23 6.25 9.27 -61.48
CA TRP A 23 7.47 8.77 -62.10
C TRP A 23 8.67 8.94 -61.15
N TRP A 24 8.82 10.11 -60.52
CA TRP A 24 9.85 10.38 -59.51
C TRP A 24 9.74 9.40 -58.33
N TRP A 25 8.52 9.19 -57.81
CA TRP A 25 8.29 8.26 -56.72
C TRP A 25 8.61 6.78 -57.09
N ARG A 26 8.39 6.45 -58.36
CA ARG A 26 8.62 5.09 -58.89
C ARG A 26 10.10 4.87 -59.31
N THR A 27 10.79 5.90 -59.71
CA THR A 27 12.19 5.84 -60.15
C THR A 27 13.18 6.39 -59.10
N SER A 28 12.68 7.04 -58.04
CA SER A 28 13.56 7.32 -56.92
C SER A 28 14.16 5.99 -56.47
N PRO A 29 15.49 5.80 -56.55
CA PRO A 29 16.08 4.60 -55.96
C PRO A 29 15.62 4.68 -54.47
N THR A 30 14.69 3.80 -54.10
CA THR A 30 14.55 3.49 -52.69
C THR A 30 15.96 3.13 -52.31
N LEU A 31 16.64 4.10 -51.67
CA LEU A 31 17.89 3.83 -51.02
C LEU A 31 17.59 2.55 -50.27
N GLY A 32 18.17 1.44 -50.69
CA GLY A 32 17.93 0.11 -50.12
C GLY A 32 18.49 0.08 -48.74
N VAL A 33 17.97 1.02 -47.93
CA VAL A 33 18.23 1.05 -46.50
C VAL A 33 17.51 -0.17 -45.96
N ASP A 34 18.26 -1.22 -45.76
CA ASP A 34 17.77 -2.41 -45.13
C ASP A 34 17.18 -1.99 -43.77
N ARG A 35 15.85 -1.83 -43.74
CA ARG A 35 15.13 -1.41 -42.54
C ARG A 35 15.44 -2.32 -41.38
N ALA A 36 15.69 -3.60 -41.63
CA ALA A 36 16.06 -4.55 -40.61
C ALA A 36 17.44 -4.24 -40.02
N ALA A 37 18.41 -3.93 -40.86
CA ALA A 37 19.76 -3.54 -40.40
C ALA A 37 19.75 -2.24 -39.62
N VAL A 38 18.99 -1.23 -40.07
CA VAL A 38 18.84 0.04 -39.36
C VAL A 38 18.13 -0.16 -38.00
N THR A 39 17.09 -1.01 -37.98
CA THR A 39 16.38 -1.30 -36.71
C THR A 39 17.29 -2.00 -35.70
N THR A 40 18.07 -2.95 -36.15
CA THR A 40 19.07 -3.69 -35.35
C THR A 40 20.13 -2.73 -34.79
N GLU A 41 20.64 -1.81 -35.62
CA GLU A 41 21.64 -0.83 -35.18
C GLU A 41 21.05 0.18 -34.18
N ILE A 42 19.84 0.64 -34.41
CA ILE A 42 19.14 1.50 -33.45
C ILE A 42 18.96 0.78 -32.10
N GLN A 43 18.63 -0.50 -32.13
CA GLN A 43 18.48 -1.28 -30.91
C GLN A 43 19.82 -1.46 -30.19
N ARG A 44 20.87 -1.77 -30.91
CA ARG A 44 22.24 -1.84 -30.37
C ARG A 44 22.70 -0.51 -29.75
N LEU A 45 22.44 0.59 -30.42
CA LEU A 45 22.78 1.93 -29.91
C LEU A 45 21.97 2.31 -28.65
N ARG A 46 20.71 1.89 -28.58
CA ARG A 46 19.89 2.05 -27.36
C ARG A 46 20.46 1.25 -26.20
N GLU A 47 20.80 0.00 -26.41
CA GLU A 47 21.40 -0.87 -25.39
C GLU A 47 22.74 -0.29 -24.90
N GLN A 48 23.57 0.22 -25.80
CA GLN A 48 24.84 0.90 -25.45
C GLN A 48 24.59 2.18 -24.66
N ARG A 49 23.62 2.99 -25.08
CA ARG A 49 23.25 4.22 -24.36
C ARG A 49 22.77 3.89 -22.95
N ASP A 50 21.90 2.90 -22.82
CA ASP A 50 21.32 2.51 -21.53
C ASP A 50 22.40 1.93 -20.61
N ALA A 51 23.36 1.18 -21.14
CA ALA A 51 24.52 0.71 -20.40
C ALA A 51 25.43 1.87 -19.94
N MET A 52 25.77 2.81 -20.80
CA MET A 52 26.57 3.98 -20.43
C MET A 52 25.84 4.88 -19.44
N GLN A 53 24.53 5.00 -19.55
CA GLN A 53 23.74 5.79 -18.60
C GLN A 53 23.75 5.14 -17.22
N ALA A 54 23.65 3.80 -17.15
CA ALA A 54 23.77 3.07 -15.90
C ALA A 54 25.17 3.23 -15.28
N GLU A 55 26.24 3.17 -16.08
CA GLU A 55 27.60 3.44 -15.60
C GLU A 55 27.77 4.88 -15.07
N LEU A 56 27.19 5.85 -15.78
CA LEU A 56 27.21 7.24 -15.34
C LEU A 56 26.49 7.45 -14.00
N GLU A 57 25.32 6.82 -13.82
CA GLU A 57 24.58 6.85 -12.57
C GLU A 57 25.40 6.25 -11.43
N VAL A 58 26.08 5.13 -11.65
CA VAL A 58 26.98 4.50 -10.67
C VAL A 58 28.15 5.42 -10.34
N ALA A 59 28.76 6.05 -11.34
CA ALA A 59 29.87 6.98 -11.12
C ALA A 59 29.43 8.22 -10.31
N GLN A 60 28.27 8.77 -10.61
CA GLN A 60 27.69 9.89 -9.85
C GLN A 60 27.39 9.51 -8.40
N GLN A 61 26.85 8.31 -8.18
CA GLN A 61 26.60 7.79 -6.85
C GLN A 61 27.91 7.60 -6.08
N TYR A 62 28.92 7.08 -6.74
CA TYR A 62 30.25 6.91 -6.13
C TYR A 62 30.86 8.26 -5.72
N SER A 63 30.73 9.28 -6.57
CA SER A 63 31.16 10.65 -6.24
C SER A 63 30.48 11.19 -4.99
N ALA A 64 29.16 10.99 -4.87
CA ALA A 64 28.41 11.40 -3.68
C ALA A 64 28.80 10.64 -2.40
N LEU A 65 29.33 9.44 -2.54
CA LEU A 65 29.83 8.64 -1.40
C LEU A 65 31.18 9.12 -0.90
N LEU A 66 32.06 9.61 -1.79
CA LEU A 66 33.38 10.12 -1.43
C LEU A 66 33.30 11.27 -0.43
N ASP A 67 32.24 12.06 -0.50
CA ASP A 67 31.99 13.15 0.44
C ASP A 67 31.65 12.65 1.85
N ARG A 68 31.08 11.47 1.98
CA ARG A 68 30.70 10.83 3.27
C ARG A 68 31.78 9.93 3.84
N ARG A 69 32.83 9.62 3.06
CA ARG A 69 33.99 8.78 3.45
C ARG A 69 33.58 7.56 4.28
N PRO A 70 32.77 6.62 3.74
CA PRO A 70 32.45 5.42 4.48
C PRO A 70 33.73 4.63 4.75
N GLU A 71 33.93 4.21 6.01
CA GLU A 71 35.05 3.38 6.39
C GLU A 71 34.80 1.94 5.93
N GLY A 72 35.77 1.33 5.23
CA GLY A 72 35.70 -0.04 4.77
C GLY A 72 36.70 -0.31 3.64
N ASP A 73 37.12 -1.56 3.52
CA ASP A 73 38.06 -2.00 2.46
C ASP A 73 37.39 -2.12 1.10
N VAL A 74 36.08 -2.37 1.10
CA VAL A 74 35.26 -2.55 -0.10
C VAL A 74 33.92 -1.85 0.06
N LEU A 75 33.47 -1.20 -1.02
CA LEU A 75 32.14 -0.62 -1.14
C LEU A 75 31.30 -1.45 -2.12
N ILE A 76 30.15 -1.89 -1.66
CA ILE A 76 29.24 -2.74 -2.43
C ILE A 76 27.95 -1.96 -2.66
N ALA A 77 27.66 -1.65 -3.90
CA ALA A 77 26.37 -1.05 -4.29
C ALA A 77 25.27 -2.11 -4.31
N LEU A 78 24.21 -1.87 -3.55
CA LEU A 78 23.00 -2.68 -3.62
C LEU A 78 22.00 -1.97 -4.53
N PRO A 79 21.75 -2.49 -5.74
CA PRO A 79 20.82 -1.87 -6.66
C PRO A 79 19.40 -1.89 -6.09
N THR A 80 18.63 -0.85 -6.38
CA THR A 80 17.26 -0.67 -5.90
C THR A 80 16.37 -1.93 -6.08
N PRO A 81 16.40 -2.65 -7.21
CA PRO A 81 15.59 -3.87 -7.37
C PRO A 81 15.98 -5.00 -6.41
N PHE A 82 17.26 -5.08 -6.02
CA PHE A 82 17.72 -6.06 -5.04
C PHE A 82 17.19 -5.71 -3.65
N VAL A 83 17.36 -4.45 -3.24
CA VAL A 83 16.85 -3.94 -1.95
C VAL A 83 15.34 -4.12 -1.84
N GLN A 84 14.62 -3.83 -2.93
CA GLN A 84 13.18 -4.00 -2.97
C GLN A 84 12.76 -5.47 -2.77
N ARG A 85 13.43 -6.42 -3.41
CA ARG A 85 13.18 -7.86 -3.21
C ARG A 85 13.48 -8.29 -1.78
N MET A 86 14.60 -7.85 -1.23
CA MET A 86 15.01 -8.13 0.15
C MET A 86 13.97 -7.61 1.15
N VAL A 87 13.58 -6.36 1.05
CA VAL A 87 12.55 -5.74 1.89
C VAL A 87 11.20 -6.42 1.72
N THR A 88 10.81 -6.76 0.50
CA THR A 88 9.57 -7.51 0.23
C THR A 88 9.58 -8.86 0.94
N GLY A 89 10.68 -9.60 0.90
CA GLY A 89 10.82 -10.89 1.60
C GLY A 89 10.66 -10.74 3.12
N VAL A 90 11.26 -9.70 3.70
CA VAL A 90 11.11 -9.38 5.12
C VAL A 90 9.66 -9.04 5.47
N ILE A 91 9.01 -8.20 4.66
CA ILE A 91 7.61 -7.80 4.87
C ILE A 91 6.68 -9.01 4.80
N VAL A 92 6.82 -9.84 3.79
CA VAL A 92 6.04 -11.09 3.67
C VAL A 92 6.21 -11.92 4.94
N GLY A 93 7.44 -12.08 5.44
CA GLY A 93 7.72 -12.81 6.69
C GLY A 93 7.07 -12.19 7.93
N TRP A 94 6.89 -10.85 7.98
CA TRP A 94 6.14 -10.21 9.07
C TRP A 94 4.65 -10.54 9.01
N PHE A 95 4.05 -10.49 7.82
CA PHE A 95 2.61 -10.65 7.64
C PHE A 95 2.16 -12.12 7.55
N ASP A 96 3.04 -13.02 7.17
CA ASP A 96 2.71 -14.46 7.07
C ASP A 96 2.32 -15.08 8.43
N LYS A 97 2.69 -14.40 9.52
CA LYS A 97 2.39 -14.80 10.91
C LYS A 97 1.39 -13.89 11.62
N VAL A 98 0.85 -12.88 10.92
CA VAL A 98 -0.06 -11.91 11.54
C VAL A 98 -1.50 -12.26 11.22
N ASP A 99 -2.01 -13.24 11.95
CA ASP A 99 -3.45 -13.30 12.17
C ASP A 99 -3.83 -12.14 13.10
N LEU A 100 -4.59 -11.20 12.56
CA LEU A 100 -5.13 -10.11 13.35
C LEU A 100 -6.13 -10.70 14.35
N HIS A 101 -5.72 -10.80 15.60
CA HIS A 101 -6.58 -11.21 16.70
C HIS A 101 -6.75 -10.03 17.66
N LEU A 102 -7.91 -9.42 17.62
CA LEU A 102 -8.24 -8.27 18.44
C LEU A 102 -9.33 -8.68 19.43
N THR A 103 -9.04 -8.44 20.69
CA THR A 103 -9.96 -8.69 21.80
C THR A 103 -10.24 -7.41 22.54
N ASN A 104 -11.40 -7.35 23.20
CA ASN A 104 -11.77 -6.25 24.10
C ASN A 104 -11.79 -4.86 23.43
N LEU A 105 -12.15 -4.77 22.15
CA LEU A 105 -12.40 -3.50 21.50
C LEU A 105 -13.79 -2.98 21.89
N ARG A 106 -13.82 -1.76 22.41
CA ARG A 106 -15.08 -1.09 22.80
C ARG A 106 -15.29 0.15 21.95
N VAL A 107 -16.45 0.22 21.31
CA VAL A 107 -16.89 1.41 20.57
C VAL A 107 -18.21 1.87 21.13
N ARG A 108 -18.30 3.15 21.48
CA ARG A 108 -19.52 3.76 21.99
C ARG A 108 -19.94 4.94 21.12
N LYS A 109 -21.23 5.02 20.86
CA LYS A 109 -21.85 6.16 20.20
C LYS A 109 -23.11 6.54 20.96
N ALA A 110 -23.23 7.80 21.31
CA ALA A 110 -24.42 8.33 21.95
C ALA A 110 -24.95 9.52 21.14
N GLY A 111 -26.21 9.83 21.31
CA GLY A 111 -26.81 10.98 20.66
C GLY A 111 -28.25 11.23 21.09
N ASP A 112 -28.75 12.38 20.68
CA ASP A 112 -30.10 12.81 20.96
C ASP A 112 -31.00 12.43 19.78
N VAL A 113 -32.24 12.08 20.08
CA VAL A 113 -33.30 11.89 19.09
C VAL A 113 -34.31 13.02 19.23
N LYS A 114 -34.56 13.70 18.11
CA LYS A 114 -35.54 14.76 18.01
C LYS A 114 -36.68 14.33 17.09
N ALA A 115 -37.88 14.28 17.58
CA ALA A 115 -39.07 14.04 16.75
C ALA A 115 -39.81 15.37 16.48
N ARG A 116 -40.42 15.47 15.30
CA ARG A 116 -41.28 16.58 14.94
C ARG A 116 -42.70 16.24 15.42
N LEU A 117 -43.16 16.90 16.46
CA LEU A 117 -44.53 16.80 16.94
C LEU A 117 -45.33 17.90 16.25
N SER A 118 -46.42 17.51 15.61
CA SER A 118 -47.19 18.35 14.66
C SER A 118 -47.43 19.80 15.08
N ILE A 119 -47.71 20.05 16.34
CA ILE A 119 -48.07 21.40 16.86
C ILE A 119 -46.87 22.01 17.63
N LEU A 120 -45.97 21.20 18.18
CA LEU A 120 -44.91 21.62 19.10
C LEU A 120 -43.52 21.77 18.44
N GLY A 121 -43.43 21.57 17.14
CA GLY A 121 -42.17 21.65 16.42
C GLY A 121 -41.22 20.45 16.72
N ARG A 122 -39.90 20.64 16.52
CA ARG A 122 -38.88 19.61 16.84
C ARG A 122 -38.61 19.59 18.35
N ARG A 123 -38.96 18.52 19.03
CA ARG A 123 -38.66 18.30 20.44
C ARG A 123 -37.75 17.09 20.61
N ARG A 124 -36.89 17.13 21.63
CA ARG A 124 -36.07 16.01 22.06
C ARG A 124 -37.00 14.98 22.73
N VAL A 125 -37.01 13.77 22.19
CA VAL A 125 -37.84 12.67 22.68
C VAL A 125 -37.07 11.63 23.46
N GLY A 126 -35.75 11.65 23.38
CA GLY A 126 -34.88 10.76 24.17
C GLY A 126 -33.44 10.84 23.75
N ASN A 127 -32.62 10.11 24.48
CA ASN A 127 -31.21 9.87 24.20
C ASN A 127 -31.01 8.40 23.89
N TYR A 128 -30.03 8.10 23.09
CA TYR A 128 -29.58 6.73 22.88
C TYR A 128 -28.09 6.61 23.16
N ALA A 129 -27.69 5.47 23.67
CA ALA A 129 -26.30 5.03 23.69
C ALA A 129 -26.20 3.66 23.05
N LEU A 130 -25.29 3.55 22.10
CA LEU A 130 -24.92 2.30 21.44
C LEU A 130 -23.51 1.94 21.87
N GLN A 131 -23.31 0.74 22.38
CA GLN A 131 -22.02 0.22 22.76
C GLN A 131 -21.80 -1.12 22.08
N LEU A 132 -20.72 -1.21 21.31
CA LEU A 132 -20.26 -2.45 20.71
C LEU A 132 -18.99 -2.89 21.43
N ASP A 133 -19.09 -4.01 22.14
CA ASP A 133 -17.96 -4.69 22.76
C ASP A 133 -17.58 -5.87 21.86
N VAL A 134 -16.46 -5.76 21.15
CA VAL A 134 -15.93 -6.82 20.32
C VAL A 134 -15.10 -7.75 21.19
N ALA A 135 -15.60 -8.98 21.39
CA ALA A 135 -14.94 -9.97 22.23
C ALA A 135 -13.82 -10.70 21.49
N ASP A 136 -14.05 -11.02 20.23
CA ASP A 136 -13.12 -11.74 19.37
C ASP A 136 -13.28 -11.25 17.94
N LEU A 137 -12.20 -10.75 17.36
CA LEU A 137 -12.15 -10.38 15.95
C LEU A 137 -10.88 -10.95 15.35
N ARG A 138 -11.07 -11.82 14.39
CA ARG A 138 -10.00 -12.47 13.64
C ARG A 138 -10.02 -11.98 12.21
N GLY A 139 -8.87 -11.75 11.65
CA GLY A 139 -8.73 -11.34 10.27
C GLY A 139 -7.36 -11.63 9.74
N ARG A 140 -7.24 -11.80 8.43
CA ARG A 140 -5.96 -12.02 7.75
C ARG A 140 -5.57 -10.78 6.99
N LEU A 141 -4.37 -10.30 7.27
CA LEU A 141 -3.73 -9.20 6.55
C LEU A 141 -2.80 -9.76 5.49
N GLU A 142 -2.94 -9.28 4.28
CA GLU A 142 -2.10 -9.64 3.14
C GLU A 142 -1.32 -8.39 2.67
N PRO A 143 0.01 -8.43 2.67
CA PRO A 143 0.81 -7.33 2.17
C PRO A 143 0.85 -7.35 0.65
N GLY A 144 0.76 -6.18 0.03
CA GLY A 144 1.09 -5.97 -1.37
C GLY A 144 2.58 -5.65 -1.57
N ALA A 145 2.96 -5.42 -2.82
CA ALA A 145 4.32 -5.00 -3.14
C ALA A 145 4.63 -3.62 -2.55
N PRO A 146 5.69 -3.48 -1.74
CA PRO A 146 6.08 -2.19 -1.18
C PRO A 146 6.70 -1.29 -2.23
N THR A 147 6.49 0.01 -2.09
CA THR A 147 7.24 1.03 -2.82
C THR A 147 8.25 1.66 -1.87
N LEU A 148 9.52 1.67 -2.26
CA LEU A 148 10.61 2.24 -1.48
C LEU A 148 11.02 3.60 -2.03
N THR A 149 11.35 4.51 -1.14
CA THR A 149 11.89 5.83 -1.47
C THR A 149 13.14 6.05 -0.63
N PHE A 150 14.28 6.21 -1.28
CA PHE A 150 15.54 6.46 -0.61
C PHE A 150 15.68 7.97 -0.34
N GLY A 151 16.01 8.34 0.88
CA GLY A 151 16.19 9.74 1.25
C GLY A 151 16.90 9.92 2.58
N GLY A 152 18.01 10.64 2.57
CA GLY A 152 18.82 10.85 3.78
C GLY A 152 19.34 9.55 4.38
N ASP A 153 19.09 9.34 5.67
CA ASP A 153 19.59 8.16 6.41
C ASP A 153 18.51 7.08 6.59
N THR A 154 17.37 7.21 5.91
CA THR A 154 16.26 6.28 6.04
C THR A 154 15.67 5.93 4.68
N VAL A 155 15.06 4.77 4.60
CA VAL A 155 14.28 4.34 3.45
C VAL A 155 12.81 4.53 3.76
N GLY A 156 12.15 5.43 3.04
CA GLY A 156 10.69 5.58 3.09
C GLY A 156 10.02 4.34 2.50
N ILE A 157 8.93 3.89 3.11
CA ILE A 157 8.15 2.76 2.63
C ILE A 157 6.67 3.10 2.55
N VAL A 158 6.08 2.75 1.42
CA VAL A 158 4.63 2.74 1.22
C VAL A 158 4.22 1.29 0.97
N LEU A 159 3.48 0.72 1.91
CA LEU A 159 3.08 -0.68 1.90
C LEU A 159 1.57 -0.78 1.73
N PRO A 160 1.07 -1.27 0.59
CA PRO A 160 -0.32 -1.68 0.47
C PRO A 160 -0.58 -2.88 1.38
N VAL A 161 -1.69 -2.85 2.12
CA VAL A 161 -2.11 -3.95 3.01
C VAL A 161 -3.57 -4.21 2.77
N ARG A 162 -3.93 -5.42 2.44
CA ARG A 162 -5.30 -5.87 2.25
C ARG A 162 -5.78 -6.66 3.44
N LEU A 163 -6.91 -6.29 4.00
CA LEU A 163 -7.66 -7.17 4.90
C LEU A 163 -8.52 -8.09 4.03
N ALA A 164 -8.12 -9.34 3.87
CA ALA A 164 -8.72 -10.24 2.89
C ALA A 164 -10.07 -10.79 3.38
N HIS A 165 -10.10 -11.30 4.59
CA HIS A 165 -11.30 -11.84 5.23
C HIS A 165 -11.12 -11.83 6.74
N GLY A 166 -12.22 -12.02 7.45
CA GLY A 166 -12.21 -12.15 8.88
C GLY A 166 -13.60 -12.36 9.45
N GLU A 167 -13.63 -12.74 10.71
CA GLU A 167 -14.85 -12.97 11.47
C GLU A 167 -14.78 -12.18 12.77
N GLY A 168 -15.93 -11.69 13.19
CA GLY A 168 -16.05 -10.94 14.44
C GLY A 168 -17.23 -11.46 15.28
N ARG A 169 -17.01 -11.52 16.59
CA ARG A 169 -18.04 -11.77 17.58
C ARG A 169 -17.98 -10.68 18.65
N GLY A 170 -19.14 -10.26 19.09
CA GLY A 170 -19.21 -9.21 20.09
C GLY A 170 -20.59 -9.10 20.69
N ARG A 171 -20.73 -8.14 21.59
CA ARG A 171 -22.00 -7.78 22.25
C ARG A 171 -22.35 -6.35 21.85
N LEU A 172 -23.53 -6.15 21.30
CA LEU A 172 -24.09 -4.86 21.03
C LEU A 172 -25.08 -4.52 22.11
N ALA A 173 -24.81 -3.49 22.90
CA ALA A 173 -25.72 -2.94 23.87
C ALA A 173 -26.36 -1.66 23.32
N PHE A 174 -27.64 -1.52 23.54
CA PHE A 174 -28.45 -0.36 23.20
C PHE A 174 -29.20 0.11 24.43
N ASP A 175 -28.99 1.36 24.81
CA ASP A 175 -29.67 2.02 25.89
C ASP A 175 -30.47 3.20 25.31
N TRP A 176 -31.71 3.30 25.70
CA TRP A 176 -32.61 4.37 25.38
C TRP A 176 -33.11 5.02 26.68
N ASP A 177 -32.91 6.30 26.80
CA ASP A 177 -33.40 7.14 27.92
C ASP A 177 -34.45 8.08 27.32
N SER A 178 -35.72 7.81 27.64
CA SER A 178 -36.84 8.57 27.11
C SER A 178 -36.98 9.90 27.82
N ARG A 179 -37.55 10.91 27.15
CA ARG A 179 -37.75 12.26 27.74
C ARG A 179 -39.04 12.89 27.33
N GLY A 180 -39.62 13.60 28.27
CA GLY A 180 -40.84 14.36 28.07
C GLY A 180 -42.07 13.47 27.82
N LEU A 181 -42.86 13.75 26.80
CA LEU A 181 -44.07 12.96 26.49
C LEU A 181 -43.72 11.51 26.09
N ALA A 182 -42.52 11.25 25.62
CA ALA A 182 -42.09 9.90 25.28
C ALA A 182 -41.85 9.04 26.53
N ASP A 183 -41.54 9.66 27.67
CA ASP A 183 -41.30 8.97 28.94
C ASP A 183 -42.58 8.29 29.45
N ALA A 184 -43.70 8.98 29.34
CA ALA A 184 -45.02 8.45 29.75
C ALA A 184 -45.47 7.22 28.90
N VAL A 185 -44.95 7.08 27.69
CA VAL A 185 -45.39 6.04 26.75
C VAL A 185 -44.33 4.94 26.61
N CYS A 186 -43.05 5.29 26.60
CA CYS A 186 -41.95 4.39 26.29
C CYS A 186 -41.18 3.90 27.51
N GLY A 187 -40.97 4.75 28.50
CA GLY A 187 -39.98 4.45 29.54
C GLY A 187 -38.56 4.25 29.00
N ASP A 188 -37.68 3.89 29.87
CA ASP A 188 -36.30 3.57 29.50
C ASP A 188 -36.18 2.15 29.00
N LEU A 189 -35.36 1.95 27.94
CA LEU A 189 -35.13 0.66 27.36
C LEU A 189 -33.62 0.34 27.33
N SER A 190 -33.25 -0.76 27.92
CA SER A 190 -31.90 -1.31 27.80
C SER A 190 -31.93 -2.73 27.24
N THR A 191 -31.12 -2.99 26.26
CA THR A 191 -30.98 -4.31 25.67
C THR A 191 -29.56 -4.58 25.24
N ALA A 192 -29.18 -5.83 25.25
CA ALA A 192 -27.87 -6.23 24.74
C ALA A 192 -27.99 -7.59 24.06
N GLU A 193 -27.45 -7.65 22.82
CA GLU A 193 -27.49 -8.84 21.99
C GLU A 193 -26.09 -9.26 21.57
N GLN A 194 -25.89 -10.59 21.47
CA GLN A 194 -24.68 -11.10 20.87
C GLN A 194 -24.76 -10.99 19.35
N ILE A 195 -23.77 -10.39 18.77
CA ILE A 195 -23.64 -10.24 17.32
C ILE A 195 -22.42 -11.01 16.82
N SER A 196 -22.59 -11.63 15.68
CA SER A 196 -21.52 -12.19 14.87
C SER A 196 -21.58 -11.61 13.47
N GLY A 197 -20.46 -11.59 12.78
CA GLY A 197 -20.44 -11.08 11.42
C GLY A 197 -19.10 -11.36 10.74
N THR A 198 -19.07 -11.07 9.45
CA THR A 198 -17.86 -11.15 8.63
C THR A 198 -17.25 -9.77 8.49
N VAL A 199 -15.93 -9.71 8.55
CA VAL A 199 -15.19 -8.48 8.26
C VAL A 199 -15.25 -8.23 6.75
N ILE A 200 -15.62 -7.01 6.35
CA ILE A 200 -15.65 -6.63 4.94
C ILE A 200 -14.22 -6.40 4.48
N PRO A 201 -13.76 -7.07 3.40
CA PRO A 201 -12.44 -6.84 2.83
C PRO A 201 -12.22 -5.37 2.50
N ALA A 202 -11.02 -4.89 2.74
CA ALA A 202 -10.65 -3.51 2.48
C ALA A 202 -9.15 -3.37 2.27
N ASP A 203 -8.78 -2.41 1.42
CA ASP A 203 -7.39 -2.09 1.13
C ASP A 203 -6.97 -0.87 1.96
N TYR A 204 -5.76 -0.94 2.48
CA TYR A 204 -5.13 0.09 3.29
C TYR A 204 -3.74 0.40 2.76
N VAL A 205 -3.22 1.55 3.12
CA VAL A 205 -1.86 1.94 2.80
C VAL A 205 -1.15 2.30 4.09
N ALA A 206 -0.17 1.48 4.46
CA ALA A 206 0.74 1.79 5.54
C ALA A 206 1.90 2.65 5.01
N ARG A 207 2.20 3.76 5.68
CA ARG A 207 3.36 4.60 5.38
C ARG A 207 4.28 4.59 6.59
N GLY A 208 5.56 4.37 6.32
CA GLY A 208 6.54 4.27 7.38
C GLY A 208 7.94 4.56 6.88
N ARG A 209 8.91 4.28 7.73
CA ARG A 209 10.33 4.37 7.43
C ARG A 209 11.01 3.08 7.86
N LEU A 210 12.03 2.69 7.12
CA LEU A 210 12.92 1.60 7.50
C LEU A 210 14.25 2.23 7.89
N ARG A 211 14.67 1.99 9.11
CA ARG A 211 16.05 2.24 9.53
C ARG A 211 16.85 1.00 9.19
N MET A 212 17.90 1.19 8.46
CA MET A 212 18.78 0.10 8.07
C MET A 212 20.17 0.37 8.63
N SER A 213 20.76 -0.63 9.23
CA SER A 213 22.12 -0.57 9.75
C SER A 213 22.85 -1.85 9.43
N ALA A 214 24.16 -1.75 9.22
CA ALA A 214 25.03 -2.92 9.08
C ALA A 214 25.90 -3.05 10.31
N SER A 215 26.05 -4.26 10.83
CA SER A 215 26.95 -4.61 11.91
C SER A 215 27.19 -6.11 11.94
N ASP A 216 28.38 -6.51 12.36
CA ASP A 216 28.76 -7.91 12.64
C ASP A 216 28.36 -8.89 11.51
N GLY A 217 28.54 -8.52 10.26
CA GLY A 217 28.26 -9.37 9.12
C GLY A 217 26.75 -9.51 8.79
N GLY A 218 25.94 -8.54 9.17
CA GLY A 218 24.51 -8.53 8.84
C GLY A 218 23.94 -7.14 8.61
N VAL A 219 22.82 -7.09 7.94
CA VAL A 219 22.01 -5.88 7.81
C VAL A 219 20.76 -6.04 8.66
N THR A 220 20.56 -5.11 9.57
CA THR A 220 19.35 -5.02 10.40
C THR A 220 18.39 -4.04 9.74
N ILE A 221 17.16 -4.48 9.55
CA ILE A 221 16.04 -3.67 9.06
C ILE A 221 15.08 -3.46 10.23
N ASP A 222 14.97 -2.23 10.70
CA ASP A 222 14.10 -1.83 11.79
C ASP A 222 12.95 -0.95 11.24
N PRO A 223 11.71 -1.48 11.21
CA PRO A 223 10.58 -0.76 10.66
C PRO A 223 9.98 0.21 11.68
N ASP A 224 9.70 1.41 11.23
CA ASP A 224 8.95 2.42 11.97
C ASP A 224 7.68 2.78 11.20
N PHE A 225 6.56 2.18 11.62
CA PHE A 225 5.23 2.49 11.10
C PHE A 225 4.44 3.24 12.17
N PRO A 226 4.49 4.58 12.19
CA PRO A 226 3.83 5.38 13.22
C PRO A 226 2.31 5.33 13.08
N GLY A 227 1.73 4.17 13.38
CA GLY A 227 0.28 4.01 13.49
C GLY A 227 -0.43 3.59 12.21
N LEU A 228 -0.23 2.33 11.81
CA LEU A 228 -1.13 1.70 10.85
C LEU A 228 -2.55 1.66 11.45
N GLN A 229 -3.45 2.49 10.92
CA GLN A 229 -4.85 2.51 11.31
C GLN A 229 -5.68 1.78 10.26
N LEU A 230 -6.32 0.70 10.68
CA LEU A 230 -7.30 -0.01 9.87
C LEU A 230 -8.69 0.49 10.26
N ARG A 231 -9.56 0.65 9.29
CA ARG A 231 -10.98 0.90 9.53
C ARG A 231 -11.75 -0.38 9.25
N LEU A 232 -11.98 -1.16 10.31
CA LEU A 232 -12.66 -2.44 10.21
C LEU A 232 -14.16 -2.23 10.06
N ARG A 233 -14.74 -2.81 9.02
CA ARG A 233 -16.17 -2.86 8.79
C ARG A 233 -16.64 -4.29 8.99
N ILE A 234 -17.73 -4.46 9.73
CA ILE A 234 -18.32 -5.79 9.97
C ILE A 234 -19.69 -5.80 9.29
N LYS A 235 -19.94 -6.84 8.51
CA LYS A 235 -21.27 -7.17 8.02
C LYS A 235 -21.89 -8.15 9.00
N PRO A 236 -22.94 -7.73 9.75
CA PRO A 236 -23.59 -8.62 10.70
C PRO A 236 -24.18 -9.85 10.01
N SER A 237 -24.16 -10.98 10.68
CA SER A 237 -24.83 -12.17 10.18
C SER A 237 -26.36 -11.98 10.15
N PRO A 238 -27.08 -12.61 9.20
CA PRO A 238 -28.54 -12.52 9.17
C PRO A 238 -29.23 -12.98 10.46
N GLY A 239 -28.61 -13.91 11.18
CA GLY A 239 -29.09 -14.36 12.49
C GLY A 239 -29.00 -13.27 13.54
N SER A 240 -27.88 -12.53 13.59
CA SER A 240 -27.69 -11.41 14.50
C SER A 240 -28.67 -10.26 14.23
N VAL A 241 -28.93 -9.95 12.96
CA VAL A 241 -29.90 -8.92 12.59
C VAL A 241 -31.30 -9.32 13.06
N ARG A 242 -31.74 -10.53 12.76
CA ARG A 242 -33.06 -11.05 13.19
C ARG A 242 -33.22 -11.10 14.70
N ALA A 243 -32.15 -11.47 15.45
CA ALA A 243 -32.19 -11.45 16.90
C ALA A 243 -32.40 -10.03 17.43
N LEU A 244 -31.66 -9.07 16.89
CA LEU A 244 -31.79 -7.67 17.24
C LEU A 244 -33.18 -7.11 16.93
N GLU A 245 -33.72 -7.36 15.74
CA GLU A 245 -35.07 -6.96 15.31
C GLU A 245 -36.12 -7.52 16.28
N ARG A 246 -36.01 -8.80 16.65
CA ARG A 246 -36.92 -9.45 17.58
C ARG A 246 -36.88 -8.78 18.95
N THR A 247 -35.69 -8.57 19.50
CA THR A 247 -35.53 -7.97 20.85
C THR A 247 -36.02 -6.54 20.88
N LEU A 248 -35.74 -5.75 19.84
CA LEU A 248 -36.26 -4.40 19.73
C LEU A 248 -37.77 -4.39 19.53
N GLY A 249 -38.35 -5.31 18.75
CA GLY A 249 -39.77 -5.44 18.53
C GLY A 249 -40.53 -5.90 19.78
N GLU A 250 -40.00 -6.83 20.55
CA GLU A 250 -40.62 -7.33 21.79
C GLU A 250 -40.60 -6.30 22.90
N LYS A 251 -39.44 -5.66 23.14
CA LYS A 251 -39.29 -4.64 24.19
C LYS A 251 -39.85 -3.29 23.79
N GLY A 252 -39.91 -2.99 22.51
CA GLY A 252 -40.32 -1.72 21.95
C GLY A 252 -41.78 -1.62 21.54
N LYS A 253 -42.65 -2.60 21.86
CA LYS A 253 -44.05 -2.60 21.38
C LYS A 253 -44.82 -1.31 21.71
N LEU A 254 -44.56 -0.70 22.83
CA LEU A 254 -45.12 0.60 23.22
C LEU A 254 -44.35 1.79 22.65
N CYS A 255 -43.12 1.55 22.19
CA CYS A 255 -42.20 2.58 21.66
C CYS A 255 -42.00 2.57 20.18
N ASN A 256 -42.65 1.65 19.44
CA ASN A 256 -42.40 1.45 18.01
C ASN A 256 -42.38 2.76 17.22
N MET A 257 -43.31 3.65 17.47
CA MET A 257 -43.40 4.95 16.79
C MET A 257 -42.20 5.88 17.12
N ALA A 258 -41.66 5.83 18.30
CA ALA A 258 -40.48 6.63 18.70
C ALA A 258 -39.18 6.00 18.15
N LEU A 259 -39.10 4.68 18.21
CA LEU A 259 -37.94 3.92 17.71
C LEU A 259 -37.86 3.91 16.17
N GLU A 260 -38.98 3.81 15.46
CA GLU A 260 -39.06 3.97 14.01
C GLU A 260 -38.64 5.38 13.57
N LYS A 261 -39.16 6.42 14.23
CA LYS A 261 -38.73 7.81 13.95
C LYS A 261 -37.27 8.09 14.35
N ALA A 262 -36.73 7.31 15.25
CA ALA A 262 -35.33 7.38 15.65
C ALA A 262 -34.40 6.68 14.65
N ASN A 263 -34.93 5.89 13.70
CA ASN A 263 -34.15 5.04 12.78
C ASN A 263 -33.07 4.25 13.54
N VAL A 264 -33.45 3.64 14.67
CA VAL A 264 -32.51 3.01 15.59
C VAL A 264 -31.80 1.84 14.89
N GLU A 265 -32.54 1.05 14.17
CA GLU A 265 -32.00 -0.05 13.38
C GLU A 265 -30.95 0.42 12.38
N GLU A 266 -31.28 1.45 11.59
CA GLU A 266 -30.34 2.04 10.64
C GLU A 266 -29.08 2.60 11.32
N ARG A 267 -29.25 3.18 12.52
CA ARG A 267 -28.12 3.69 13.31
C ARG A 267 -27.23 2.59 13.85
N ILE A 268 -27.80 1.46 14.26
CA ILE A 268 -27.08 0.29 14.71
C ILE A 268 -26.32 -0.32 13.54
N LEU A 269 -27.01 -0.60 12.43
CA LEU A 269 -26.38 -1.10 11.22
C LEU A 269 -25.34 -0.13 10.68
N GLY A 270 -25.61 1.17 10.76
CA GLY A 270 -24.67 2.22 10.40
C GLY A 270 -23.44 2.31 11.32
N LEU A 271 -23.56 2.00 12.61
CA LEU A 271 -22.41 1.94 13.52
C LEU A 271 -21.46 0.79 13.11
N VAL A 272 -22.04 -0.37 12.90
CA VAL A 272 -21.29 -1.58 12.53
C VAL A 272 -20.74 -1.48 11.11
N GLY A 273 -21.53 -0.94 10.17
CA GLY A 273 -21.16 -0.81 8.76
C GLY A 273 -20.18 0.35 8.46
N ARG A 274 -20.18 1.44 9.22
CA ARG A 274 -19.23 2.54 9.06
C ARG A 274 -17.82 2.17 9.45
N GLY A 275 -17.67 1.12 10.23
CA GLY A 275 -16.40 0.62 10.70
C GLY A 275 -15.83 1.42 11.86
N PHE A 276 -14.93 0.78 12.55
CA PHE A 276 -14.24 1.32 13.71
C PHE A 276 -12.74 1.35 13.45
N PRO A 277 -12.04 2.41 13.90
CA PRO A 277 -10.60 2.50 13.72
C PRO A 277 -9.91 1.55 14.69
N VAL A 278 -9.02 0.72 14.12
CA VAL A 278 -8.14 -0.17 14.89
C VAL A 278 -6.71 0.22 14.59
N ARG A 279 -5.95 0.43 15.64
CA ARG A 279 -4.53 0.74 15.51
C ARG A 279 -3.74 -0.56 15.64
N ILE A 280 -2.93 -0.87 14.64
CA ILE A 280 -1.99 -1.98 14.71
C ILE A 280 -0.79 -1.53 15.55
N PRO A 281 -0.50 -2.21 16.67
CA PRO A 281 0.64 -1.85 17.49
C PRO A 281 1.98 -2.07 16.77
N GLN A 282 2.95 -1.21 17.03
CA GLN A 282 4.31 -1.29 16.46
C GLN A 282 4.98 -2.63 16.74
N LYS A 283 4.66 -3.28 17.85
CA LYS A 283 5.23 -4.59 18.24
C LYS A 283 5.02 -5.73 17.22
N PHE A 284 4.10 -5.56 16.28
CA PHE A 284 3.92 -6.52 15.18
C PHE A 284 5.04 -6.42 14.14
N PHE A 285 5.66 -5.26 14.04
CA PHE A 285 6.76 -5.03 13.11
C PHE A 285 8.07 -5.12 13.87
N ARG A 286 8.69 -6.27 13.83
CA ARG A 286 9.95 -6.51 14.55
C ARG A 286 11.13 -6.23 13.64
N ALA A 287 12.21 -5.73 14.20
CA ALA A 287 13.48 -5.66 13.52
C ALA A 287 13.92 -7.05 13.05
N VAL A 288 14.38 -7.12 11.81
CA VAL A 288 14.88 -8.36 11.20
C VAL A 288 16.34 -8.17 10.84
N ARG A 289 17.18 -9.11 11.28
CA ARG A 289 18.57 -9.16 10.89
C ARG A 289 18.73 -10.14 9.75
N LEU A 290 19.28 -9.67 8.65
CA LEU A 290 19.63 -10.46 7.48
C LEU A 290 21.14 -10.72 7.51
N PRO A 291 21.60 -11.97 7.64
CA PRO A 291 23.01 -12.27 7.50
C PRO A 291 23.43 -12.00 6.05
N ILE A 292 24.43 -11.19 5.87
CA ILE A 292 25.03 -10.92 4.56
C ILE A 292 26.50 -11.23 4.69
N SER A 293 26.95 -12.29 4.03
CA SER A 293 28.37 -12.57 3.84
C SER A 293 28.63 -12.67 2.34
N ILE A 294 29.66 -12.02 1.89
CA ILE A 294 30.12 -12.10 0.51
C ILE A 294 31.41 -12.86 0.54
N GLU A 295 31.38 -14.07 0.02
CA GLU A 295 32.53 -14.95 -0.06
C GLU A 295 32.97 -15.08 -1.52
N GLY A 296 34.26 -15.03 -1.78
CA GLY A 296 34.80 -15.15 -3.10
C GLY A 296 36.25 -15.62 -3.05
N THR A 297 36.69 -16.21 -4.14
CA THR A 297 38.10 -16.62 -4.31
C THR A 297 38.75 -15.68 -5.30
N VAL A 298 39.80 -14.99 -4.85
CA VAL A 298 40.58 -14.08 -5.69
C VAL A 298 41.86 -14.76 -6.12
N PRO A 299 42.15 -14.86 -7.43
CA PRO A 299 43.40 -15.35 -7.92
C PRO A 299 44.50 -14.28 -7.68
N LEU A 300 45.50 -14.60 -6.87
CA LEU A 300 46.68 -13.78 -6.62
C LEU A 300 47.92 -14.52 -7.15
N ALA A 301 48.38 -14.16 -8.34
CA ALA A 301 49.45 -14.81 -9.05
C ALA A 301 49.24 -16.35 -9.17
N GLU A 302 50.07 -17.16 -8.53
CA GLU A 302 49.97 -18.61 -8.52
C GLU A 302 49.11 -19.23 -7.44
N ARG A 303 48.45 -18.39 -6.61
CA ARG A 303 47.69 -18.84 -5.44
C ARG A 303 46.23 -18.35 -5.55
N ARG A 304 45.33 -19.14 -5.00
CA ARG A 304 43.93 -18.75 -4.77
C ARG A 304 43.79 -18.34 -3.31
N VAL A 305 43.19 -17.22 -3.08
CA VAL A 305 42.96 -16.69 -1.73
C VAL A 305 41.45 -16.53 -1.54
N ASP A 306 40.95 -17.19 -0.51
CA ASP A 306 39.55 -17.04 -0.14
C ASP A 306 39.37 -15.75 0.66
N VAL A 307 38.49 -14.91 0.18
CA VAL A 307 38.17 -13.61 0.79
C VAL A 307 36.74 -13.64 1.25
N ARG A 308 36.53 -13.12 2.45
CA ARG A 308 35.21 -12.90 3.02
C ARG A 308 35.04 -11.43 3.35
N ALA A 309 34.05 -10.80 2.77
CA ALA A 309 33.69 -9.43 3.09
C ALA A 309 32.49 -9.41 4.07
N THR A 310 32.71 -8.76 5.20
CA THR A 310 31.70 -8.57 6.27
C THR A 310 31.24 -7.12 6.27
N PRO A 311 29.94 -6.86 6.12
CA PRO A 311 29.40 -5.51 6.16
C PRO A 311 29.56 -4.91 7.57
N ASP A 312 30.17 -3.73 7.64
CA ASP A 312 30.37 -2.98 8.87
C ASP A 312 29.52 -1.70 8.92
N THR A 313 29.37 -1.05 7.78
CA THR A 313 28.65 0.22 7.68
C THR A 313 27.72 0.20 6.48
N LEU A 314 26.56 0.83 6.65
CA LEU A 314 25.56 1.00 5.58
C LEU A 314 25.35 2.50 5.36
N VAL A 315 25.49 2.94 4.11
CA VAL A 315 25.23 4.32 3.70
C VAL A 315 24.05 4.35 2.71
N ILE A 316 23.08 5.18 3.02
CA ILE A 316 21.89 5.38 2.18
C ILE A 316 22.10 6.64 1.35
N THR A 317 21.97 6.52 0.04
CA THR A 317 21.92 7.66 -0.87
C THR A 317 20.54 7.73 -1.55
N PRO A 318 20.16 8.83 -2.18
CA PRO A 318 18.86 8.92 -2.86
C PRO A 318 18.65 7.85 -3.95
N GLN A 319 19.71 7.28 -4.50
CA GLN A 319 19.65 6.34 -5.62
C GLN A 319 19.95 4.88 -5.23
N ALA A 320 20.68 4.64 -4.15
CA ALA A 320 21.16 3.31 -3.81
C ALA A 320 21.47 3.14 -2.31
N LEU A 321 21.57 1.89 -1.91
CA LEU A 321 22.16 1.45 -0.64
C LEU A 321 23.59 0.98 -0.90
N TRP A 322 24.50 1.43 -0.07
CA TRP A 322 25.90 1.04 -0.12
C TRP A 322 26.29 0.36 1.17
N LEU A 323 26.92 -0.78 1.03
CA LEU A 323 27.57 -1.50 2.14
C LEU A 323 29.05 -1.25 2.09
N ALA A 324 29.61 -0.69 3.14
CA ALA A 324 31.04 -0.72 3.39
C ALA A 324 31.36 -1.99 4.18
N ALA A 325 32.33 -2.74 3.72
CA ALA A 325 32.67 -4.03 4.28
C ALA A 325 34.18 -4.14 4.49
N SER A 326 34.56 -4.80 5.58
CA SER A 326 35.94 -5.18 5.85
C SER A 326 36.25 -6.53 5.23
N ILE A 327 37.43 -6.66 4.62
CA ILE A 327 37.89 -7.89 3.98
C ILE A 327 38.68 -8.72 4.99
N GLN A 328 38.24 -9.94 5.19
CA GLN A 328 39.02 -10.97 5.89
C GLN A 328 39.61 -11.94 4.87
N VAL A 329 40.91 -12.05 4.89
CA VAL A 329 41.65 -12.96 4.02
C VAL A 329 41.91 -14.27 4.76
N HIS A 330 41.33 -15.34 4.26
CA HIS A 330 41.62 -16.68 4.77
C HIS A 330 42.64 -17.35 3.85
N ARG A 331 43.75 -17.80 4.44
CA ARG A 331 44.71 -18.62 3.66
C ARG A 331 44.01 -19.90 3.27
N ALA A 332 43.92 -20.17 2.00
CA ALA A 332 43.52 -21.49 1.53
C ALA A 332 44.42 -22.54 2.16
N SER A 333 43.85 -23.45 2.91
CA SER A 333 44.59 -24.65 3.37
C SER A 333 45.06 -25.38 2.12
N LYS A 334 46.36 -25.74 2.10
CA LYS A 334 46.98 -26.54 1.03
C LYS A 334 46.27 -27.86 0.82
#